data_95d7aa4e09d492384d1661cedc228e6a
#
_entry.id   95d7aa4e09d492384d1661cedc228e6a
#
_cell.length_a   1.000
_cell.length_b   1.000
_cell.length_c   1.000
_cell.angle_alpha   90.00
_cell.angle_beta   90.00
_cell.angle_gamma   90.00
#
_symmetry.space_group_name_H-M   'P 1'
#
loop_
_entity.id
_entity.type
_entity.pdbx_description
1 polymer ?
#
loop_
_entity_poly.entity_id
_entity_poly.type
_entity_poly.pdbx_seq_one_letter_code
_entity_poly.pdbx_strand_id
1 'polypeptide(L)'
;MIPIINRLSEKYSFNREINDERIKREKLLLPATDKGEIDFAFMSAFMKDVEHNILNTTLKVFKERVSVNKLKMGGVNWKNFLLRDLFPTLVAGKSKGLNHIEKSDSGISYLGATNQNNGVLCFVSREDKSTIQKGNCIAFIRNGEGSMGYSVYKAEDFIATSDMTFGYNNHLNRYTGTFITTIADWVRGKYNFGYKRSANRLSKEIITLPVDNDGSPDWEYMEDYMRNIESAHILTYLKMVQNDFAY
;
A
#
# COMPACT_ATOMS: atom_id res chain seq x y z
N MET A 1 -14.56 10.74 -25.23
CA MET A 1 -14.88 12.20 -25.17
C MET A 1 -14.15 12.94 -24.06
N ILE A 2 -14.11 12.42 -22.83
CA ILE A 2 -13.42 13.07 -21.67
C ILE A 2 -11.97 13.51 -21.96
N PRO A 3 -11.08 12.69 -22.55
CA PRO A 3 -9.71 13.12 -22.84
C PRO A 3 -9.62 14.32 -23.79
N ILE A 4 -10.57 14.46 -24.71
CA ILE A 4 -10.62 15.57 -25.66
C ILE A 4 -11.09 16.85 -24.96
N ILE A 5 -12.07 16.72 -24.07
CA ILE A 5 -12.55 17.85 -23.24
C ILE A 5 -11.46 18.35 -22.30
N ASN A 6 -10.70 17.43 -21.69
CA ASN A 6 -9.62 17.79 -20.77
C ASN A 6 -8.52 18.64 -21.41
N ARG A 7 -8.31 18.58 -22.73
CA ARG A 7 -7.39 19.47 -23.44
C ARG A 7 -7.82 20.94 -23.41
N LEU A 8 -9.09 21.20 -23.12
CA LEU A 8 -9.56 22.57 -22.93
C LEU A 8 -8.98 23.21 -21.66
N SER A 9 -8.53 22.43 -20.69
CA SER A 9 -7.90 22.93 -19.46
C SER A 9 -6.68 23.81 -19.73
N GLU A 10 -5.95 23.57 -20.84
CA GLU A 10 -4.81 24.38 -21.25
C GLU A 10 -5.19 25.81 -21.62
N LYS A 11 -6.46 26.05 -22.00
CA LYS A 11 -6.99 27.36 -22.39
C LYS A 11 -7.54 28.15 -21.20
N TYR A 12 -7.74 27.52 -20.08
CA TYR A 12 -8.38 28.09 -18.89
C TYR A 12 -7.42 28.17 -17.72
N SER A 13 -7.55 29.25 -16.95
CA SER A 13 -6.72 29.52 -15.77
C SER A 13 -7.51 30.34 -14.76
N PHE A 14 -6.93 30.65 -13.62
CA PHE A 14 -7.56 31.48 -12.59
C PHE A 14 -8.08 32.82 -13.13
N ASN A 15 -7.36 33.44 -14.08
CA ASN A 15 -7.78 34.70 -14.72
C ASN A 15 -8.67 34.51 -15.96
N ARG A 16 -8.91 33.29 -16.38
CA ARG A 16 -9.75 32.92 -17.50
C ARG A 16 -10.57 31.69 -17.16
N GLU A 17 -11.49 31.86 -16.22
CA GLU A 17 -12.38 30.79 -15.81
C GLU A 17 -13.31 30.32 -16.92
N ILE A 18 -13.64 29.02 -16.89
CA ILE A 18 -14.67 28.47 -17.76
C ILE A 18 -16.05 28.92 -17.25
N ASN A 19 -16.86 29.45 -18.15
CA ASN A 19 -18.26 29.79 -17.86
C ASN A 19 -19.15 29.39 -19.04
N ASP A 20 -20.46 29.49 -18.85
CA ASP A 20 -21.47 29.03 -19.83
C ASP A 20 -21.28 29.67 -21.21
N GLU A 21 -20.95 30.94 -21.27
CA GLU A 21 -20.72 31.66 -22.53
C GLU A 21 -19.44 31.26 -23.25
N ARG A 22 -18.40 30.93 -22.48
CA ARG A 22 -17.11 30.48 -23.04
C ARG A 22 -17.21 29.03 -23.50
N ILE A 23 -17.82 28.13 -22.69
CA ILE A 23 -17.93 26.73 -23.05
C ILE A 23 -18.79 26.51 -24.30
N LYS A 24 -19.83 27.30 -24.51
CA LYS A 24 -20.68 27.26 -25.72
C LYS A 24 -19.89 27.61 -27.02
N ARG A 25 -18.79 28.34 -26.92
CA ARG A 25 -17.94 28.72 -28.04
C ARG A 25 -16.80 27.74 -28.30
N GLU A 26 -16.57 26.80 -27.40
CA GLU A 26 -15.48 25.83 -27.60
C GLU A 26 -15.86 24.83 -28.70
N LYS A 27 -14.87 24.56 -29.54
CA LYS A 27 -14.98 23.58 -30.63
C LYS A 27 -14.20 22.33 -30.26
N LEU A 28 -14.83 21.19 -30.32
CA LEU A 28 -14.20 19.88 -30.16
C LEU A 28 -14.05 19.25 -31.54
N LEU A 29 -12.84 18.74 -31.81
CA LEU A 29 -12.61 17.93 -33.01
C LEU A 29 -12.97 16.48 -32.64
N LEU A 30 -14.03 15.98 -33.27
CA LEU A 30 -14.53 14.61 -33.05
C LEU A 30 -14.59 13.88 -34.40
N PRO A 31 -14.48 12.52 -34.38
CA PRO A 31 -14.75 11.70 -35.56
C PRO A 31 -16.15 11.97 -36.11
N ALA A 32 -16.27 12.06 -37.42
CA ALA A 32 -17.54 12.27 -38.10
C ALA A 32 -17.80 11.14 -39.10
N THR A 33 -19.07 10.83 -39.28
CA THR A 33 -19.55 9.95 -40.37
C THR A 33 -19.42 10.65 -41.75
N ASP A 34 -19.60 9.92 -42.82
CA ASP A 34 -19.62 10.47 -44.18
C ASP A 34 -20.70 11.54 -44.37
N LYS A 35 -21.70 11.57 -43.52
CA LYS A 35 -22.77 12.60 -43.51
C LYS A 35 -22.43 13.82 -42.69
N GLY A 36 -21.22 13.87 -42.05
CA GLY A 36 -20.78 14.97 -41.20
C GLY A 36 -21.38 14.94 -39.77
N GLU A 37 -22.05 13.86 -39.37
CA GLU A 37 -22.56 13.70 -38.03
C GLU A 37 -21.47 13.10 -37.10
N ILE A 38 -21.58 13.31 -35.77
CA ILE A 38 -20.63 12.74 -34.82
C ILE A 38 -20.72 11.21 -34.87
N ASP A 39 -19.57 10.55 -35.11
CA ASP A 39 -19.48 9.09 -35.17
C ASP A 39 -19.25 8.49 -33.79
N PHE A 40 -20.32 8.34 -33.02
CA PHE A 40 -20.28 7.68 -31.70
C PHE A 40 -19.92 6.20 -31.79
N ALA A 41 -20.29 5.53 -32.90
CA ALA A 41 -20.01 4.10 -33.10
C ALA A 41 -18.51 3.87 -33.26
N PHE A 42 -17.85 4.67 -34.11
CA PHE A 42 -16.40 4.65 -34.25
C PHE A 42 -15.70 4.93 -32.92
N MET A 43 -16.10 5.99 -32.20
CA MET A 43 -15.50 6.32 -30.90
C MET A 43 -15.65 5.19 -29.88
N SER A 44 -16.80 4.52 -29.86
CA SER A 44 -17.03 3.38 -28.97
C SER A 44 -16.16 2.20 -29.33
N ALA A 45 -16.10 1.83 -30.62
CA ALA A 45 -15.27 0.74 -31.12
C ALA A 45 -13.77 1.00 -30.85
N PHE A 46 -13.30 2.22 -31.13
CA PHE A 46 -11.92 2.62 -30.87
C PHE A 46 -11.56 2.49 -29.38
N MET A 47 -12.42 2.95 -28.48
CA MET A 47 -12.14 2.84 -27.05
C MET A 47 -12.14 1.38 -26.59
N LYS A 48 -13.03 0.53 -27.09
CA LYS A 48 -13.01 -0.90 -26.81
C LYS A 48 -11.70 -1.57 -27.28
N ASP A 49 -11.21 -1.20 -28.45
CA ASP A 49 -9.93 -1.71 -28.95
C ASP A 49 -8.75 -1.28 -28.10
N VAL A 50 -8.73 -0.01 -27.65
CA VAL A 50 -7.70 0.49 -26.74
C VAL A 50 -7.73 -0.24 -25.41
N GLU A 51 -8.90 -0.41 -24.80
CA GLU A 51 -9.08 -1.16 -23.54
C GLU A 51 -8.64 -2.62 -23.71
N HIS A 52 -9.04 -3.29 -24.79
CA HIS A 52 -8.66 -4.67 -25.09
C HIS A 52 -7.14 -4.84 -25.24
N ASN A 53 -6.49 -3.92 -25.96
CA ASN A 53 -5.04 -3.94 -26.15
C ASN A 53 -4.27 -3.71 -24.84
N ILE A 54 -4.71 -2.77 -24.01
CA ILE A 54 -4.12 -2.53 -22.69
C ILE A 54 -4.30 -3.78 -21.80
N LEU A 55 -5.50 -4.34 -21.76
CA LEU A 55 -5.80 -5.52 -20.97
C LEU A 55 -4.94 -6.73 -21.38
N ASN A 56 -4.85 -7.02 -22.68
CA ASN A 56 -4.06 -8.13 -23.20
C ASN A 56 -2.56 -7.96 -22.90
N THR A 57 -2.03 -6.74 -23.08
CA THR A 57 -0.63 -6.44 -22.79
C THR A 57 -0.35 -6.65 -21.31
N THR A 58 -1.22 -6.14 -20.44
CA THR A 58 -1.11 -6.29 -18.99
C THR A 58 -1.19 -7.75 -18.56
N LEU A 59 -2.16 -8.50 -19.09
CA LEU A 59 -2.31 -9.93 -18.85
C LEU A 59 -1.05 -10.71 -19.21
N LYS A 60 -0.42 -10.41 -20.35
CA LYS A 60 0.81 -11.05 -20.77
C LYS A 60 1.93 -10.84 -19.74
N VAL A 61 2.14 -9.59 -19.30
CA VAL A 61 3.17 -9.24 -18.31
C VAL A 61 2.95 -10.01 -16.99
N PHE A 62 1.71 -10.07 -16.48
CA PHE A 62 1.44 -10.75 -15.22
C PHE A 62 1.49 -12.28 -15.36
N LYS A 63 1.11 -12.86 -16.50
CA LYS A 63 1.28 -14.29 -16.77
C LYS A 63 2.77 -14.67 -16.75
N GLU A 64 3.62 -13.87 -17.38
CA GLU A 64 5.07 -14.10 -17.38
C GLU A 64 5.65 -14.00 -15.96
N ARG A 65 5.28 -12.99 -15.18
CA ARG A 65 5.72 -12.84 -13.78
C ARG A 65 5.35 -14.06 -12.92
N VAL A 66 4.10 -14.51 -12.99
CA VAL A 66 3.63 -15.68 -12.23
C VAL A 66 4.31 -16.98 -12.69
N SER A 67 4.65 -17.09 -13.97
CA SER A 67 5.30 -18.30 -14.51
C SER A 67 6.78 -18.40 -14.13
N VAL A 68 7.49 -17.28 -14.13
CA VAL A 68 8.93 -17.22 -13.75
C VAL A 68 9.09 -17.50 -12.25
N ASN A 69 8.17 -16.99 -11.46
CA ASN A 69 8.19 -17.09 -10.00
C ASN A 69 7.33 -18.27 -9.48
N LYS A 70 7.30 -19.40 -10.16
CA LYS A 70 6.77 -20.63 -9.56
C LYS A 70 7.61 -20.93 -8.33
N LEU A 71 7.13 -20.44 -7.19
CA LEU A 71 7.74 -20.65 -5.90
C LEU A 71 8.06 -22.13 -5.73
N LYS A 72 9.29 -22.38 -5.39
CA LYS A 72 9.69 -23.64 -4.78
C LYS A 72 9.03 -23.71 -3.40
N MET A 73 7.72 -23.96 -3.38
CA MET A 73 6.94 -24.08 -2.12
C MET A 73 7.34 -25.32 -1.30
N GLY A 74 8.15 -26.21 -1.86
CA GLY A 74 8.67 -27.38 -1.19
C GLY A 74 10.14 -27.20 -0.78
N GLY A 75 10.44 -27.51 0.49
CA GLY A 75 11.83 -27.55 0.97
C GLY A 75 12.35 -26.28 1.61
N VAL A 76 11.47 -25.31 1.94
CA VAL A 76 11.88 -24.12 2.71
C VAL A 76 12.02 -24.47 4.19
N ASN A 77 13.19 -24.22 4.74
CA ASN A 77 13.44 -24.38 6.16
C ASN A 77 12.96 -23.14 6.92
N TRP A 78 12.46 -23.33 8.12
CA TRP A 78 11.95 -22.28 9.00
C TRP A 78 12.69 -22.30 10.34
N LYS A 79 12.98 -21.12 10.87
CA LYS A 79 13.67 -20.96 12.14
C LYS A 79 13.04 -19.85 12.98
N ASN A 80 13.17 -20.01 14.29
CA ASN A 80 12.70 -19.03 15.27
C ASN A 80 13.73 -17.91 15.46
N PHE A 81 13.26 -16.66 15.43
CA PHE A 81 14.05 -15.46 15.69
C PHE A 81 13.40 -14.62 16.77
N LEU A 82 14.22 -14.01 17.63
CA LEU A 82 13.73 -12.97 18.53
C LEU A 82 13.56 -11.66 17.74
N LEU A 83 12.48 -10.91 18.03
CA LEU A 83 12.23 -9.66 17.33
C LEU A 83 13.40 -8.65 17.50
N ARG A 84 14.07 -8.63 18.65
CA ARG A 84 15.25 -7.78 18.86
C ARG A 84 16.43 -8.12 17.96
N ASP A 85 16.55 -9.38 17.55
CA ASP A 85 17.66 -9.83 16.70
C ASP A 85 17.34 -9.52 15.21
N LEU A 86 16.04 -9.53 14.85
CA LEU A 86 15.56 -9.12 13.52
C LEU A 86 15.56 -7.61 13.32
N PHE A 87 15.30 -6.86 14.39
CA PHE A 87 15.21 -5.40 14.34
C PHE A 87 16.28 -4.78 15.26
N PRO A 88 17.49 -4.52 14.73
CA PRO A 88 18.57 -3.92 15.50
C PRO A 88 18.22 -2.54 16.07
N THR A 89 17.21 -1.89 15.48
CA THR A 89 16.67 -0.63 15.99
C THR A 89 15.19 -0.78 16.31
N LEU A 90 14.85 -0.66 17.59
CA LEU A 90 13.46 -0.61 18.09
C LEU A 90 13.24 0.74 18.76
N VAL A 91 12.36 1.57 18.20
CA VAL A 91 12.09 2.95 18.66
C VAL A 91 10.63 3.10 19.06
N ALA A 92 10.37 3.66 20.24
CA ALA A 92 9.02 4.01 20.64
C ALA A 92 8.55 5.32 19.99
N GLY A 93 7.25 5.44 19.72
CA GLY A 93 6.65 6.70 19.31
C GLY A 93 6.81 7.77 20.41
N LYS A 94 6.94 9.03 20.01
CA LYS A 94 7.25 10.15 20.91
C LYS A 94 6.19 11.25 20.90
N SER A 95 5.19 11.14 20.04
CA SER A 95 4.20 12.18 19.89
C SER A 95 3.31 12.30 21.14
N LYS A 96 2.86 13.50 21.39
CA LYS A 96 1.76 13.79 22.31
C LYS A 96 0.45 13.20 21.75
N GLY A 97 -0.55 13.06 22.60
CA GLY A 97 -1.88 12.65 22.17
C GLY A 97 -2.45 13.59 21.09
N LEU A 98 -3.33 13.07 20.26
CA LEU A 98 -3.93 13.78 19.13
C LEU A 98 -4.59 15.13 19.50
N ASN A 99 -5.04 15.27 20.76
CA ASN A 99 -5.64 16.51 21.28
C ASN A 99 -4.66 17.71 21.32
N HIS A 100 -3.36 17.45 21.16
CA HIS A 100 -2.30 18.47 21.22
C HIS A 100 -1.64 18.73 19.86
N ILE A 101 -2.22 18.21 18.77
CA ILE A 101 -1.64 18.30 17.43
C ILE A 101 -2.72 18.81 16.49
N GLU A 102 -2.37 19.77 15.64
CA GLU A 102 -3.26 20.32 14.63
C GLU A 102 -3.49 19.33 13.49
N LYS A 103 -4.76 19.05 13.19
CA LYS A 103 -5.14 18.23 12.03
C LYS A 103 -4.96 19.00 10.74
N SER A 104 -4.57 18.29 9.67
CA SER A 104 -4.33 18.90 8.36
C SER A 104 -4.68 17.89 7.27
N ASP A 105 -5.41 18.31 6.24
CA ASP A 105 -5.79 17.44 5.12
C ASP A 105 -4.61 17.08 4.21
N SER A 106 -3.51 17.85 4.25
CA SER A 106 -2.30 17.66 3.44
C SER A 106 -1.04 17.41 4.27
N GLY A 107 -1.21 16.98 5.51
CA GLY A 107 -0.12 16.80 6.46
C GLY A 107 0.62 15.47 6.35
N ILE A 108 1.20 15.06 7.47
CA ILE A 108 1.84 13.75 7.65
C ILE A 108 0.86 12.79 8.36
N SER A 109 0.93 11.49 8.06
CA SER A 109 0.07 10.50 8.72
C SER A 109 0.36 10.43 10.22
N TYR A 110 -0.71 10.44 11.01
CA TYR A 110 -0.65 10.22 12.45
C TYR A 110 -1.14 8.81 12.78
N LEU A 111 -0.24 8.01 13.33
CA LEU A 111 -0.54 6.64 13.70
C LEU A 111 -1.01 6.53 15.13
N GLY A 112 -2.08 5.79 15.32
CA GLY A 112 -2.58 5.39 16.63
C GLY A 112 -2.58 3.89 16.83
N ALA A 113 -2.93 3.48 18.03
CA ALA A 113 -3.01 2.07 18.41
C ALA A 113 -4.26 1.40 17.80
N THR A 114 -4.33 1.34 16.49
CA THR A 114 -5.40 0.69 15.73
C THR A 114 -4.84 -0.16 14.60
N ASN A 115 -5.49 -1.29 14.32
CA ASN A 115 -5.21 -2.15 13.17
C ASN A 115 -6.04 -1.78 11.93
N GLN A 116 -6.86 -0.74 12.02
CA GLN A 116 -7.68 -0.22 10.92
C GLN A 116 -6.88 0.80 10.11
N ASN A 117 -7.23 0.97 8.83
CA ASN A 117 -6.65 1.99 7.94
C ASN A 117 -5.10 2.03 7.95
N ASN A 118 -4.46 0.88 8.03
CA ASN A 118 -3.00 0.76 8.15
C ASN A 118 -2.41 1.58 9.32
N GLY A 119 -3.14 1.63 10.44
CA GLY A 119 -2.75 2.38 11.65
C GLY A 119 -2.98 3.88 11.59
N VAL A 120 -3.45 4.44 10.46
CA VAL A 120 -3.65 5.89 10.28
C VAL A 120 -4.98 6.33 10.88
N LEU A 121 -4.92 7.24 11.85
CA LEU A 121 -6.10 7.87 12.43
C LEU A 121 -6.52 9.13 11.68
N CYS A 122 -5.56 9.94 11.28
CA CYS A 122 -5.75 11.19 10.53
C CYS A 122 -4.42 11.69 9.98
N PHE A 123 -4.46 12.83 9.30
CA PHE A 123 -3.26 13.59 8.94
C PHE A 123 -3.12 14.81 9.85
N VAL A 124 -1.88 15.21 10.14
CA VAL A 124 -1.55 16.30 11.04
C VAL A 124 -0.47 17.21 10.44
N SER A 125 -0.36 18.43 10.95
CA SER A 125 0.68 19.38 10.57
C SER A 125 2.10 18.83 10.82
N ARG A 126 3.07 19.21 9.97
CA ARG A 126 4.49 18.80 10.08
C ARG A 126 5.34 19.73 10.96
N GLU A 127 4.75 20.59 11.74
CA GLU A 127 5.47 21.65 12.46
C GLU A 127 6.53 21.11 13.41
N ASP A 128 6.23 20.02 14.13
CA ASP A 128 7.19 19.39 15.05
C ASP A 128 7.97 18.26 14.38
N LYS A 129 9.09 18.61 13.73
CA LYS A 129 9.98 17.64 13.07
C LYS A 129 10.60 16.63 14.03
N SER A 130 10.68 16.94 15.33
CA SER A 130 11.31 16.06 16.33
C SER A 130 10.49 14.80 16.62
N THR A 131 9.19 14.81 16.31
CA THR A 131 8.27 13.69 16.52
C THR A 131 8.12 12.80 15.28
N ILE A 132 8.65 13.23 14.12
CA ILE A 132 8.56 12.46 12.87
C ILE A 132 9.42 11.21 12.97
N GLN A 133 8.80 10.07 12.74
CA GLN A 133 9.45 8.77 12.59
C GLN A 133 9.69 8.48 11.11
N LYS A 134 10.81 7.84 10.80
CA LYS A 134 11.10 7.40 9.45
C LYS A 134 10.21 6.24 9.04
N GLY A 135 9.79 6.25 7.78
CA GLY A 135 9.14 5.13 7.14
C GLY A 135 10.06 3.93 6.92
N ASN A 136 9.64 3.01 6.09
CA ASN A 136 10.26 1.72 5.86
C ASN A 136 10.52 0.95 7.17
N CYS A 137 9.48 0.79 7.96
CA CYS A 137 9.55 0.10 9.25
C CYS A 137 8.29 -0.75 9.50
N ILE A 138 8.37 -1.60 10.52
CA ILE A 138 7.20 -2.28 11.08
C ILE A 138 6.79 -1.59 12.37
N ALA A 139 5.55 -1.13 12.40
CA ALA A 139 4.92 -0.53 13.57
C ALA A 139 4.20 -1.62 14.38
N PHE A 140 4.68 -1.90 15.57
CA PHE A 140 4.12 -2.86 16.51
C PHE A 140 3.19 -2.15 17.50
N ILE A 141 1.92 -2.54 17.54
CA ILE A 141 0.92 -1.98 18.46
C ILE A 141 1.11 -2.61 19.83
N ARG A 142 1.51 -1.81 20.81
CA ARG A 142 1.82 -2.27 22.18
C ARG A 142 0.66 -2.10 23.16
N ASN A 143 -0.19 -1.12 22.90
CA ASN A 143 -1.33 -0.80 23.74
C ASN A 143 -2.47 -0.35 22.81
N GLY A 144 -3.71 -0.59 23.20
CA GLY A 144 -4.89 -0.29 22.39
C GLY A 144 -5.89 -1.43 22.46
N GLU A 145 -7.10 -1.14 22.90
CA GLU A 145 -8.16 -2.13 23.03
C GLU A 145 -8.50 -2.74 21.66
N GLY A 146 -8.53 -4.07 21.58
CA GLY A 146 -8.81 -4.79 20.34
C GLY A 146 -7.70 -4.77 19.27
N SER A 147 -6.66 -3.93 19.43
CA SER A 147 -5.59 -3.78 18.44
C SER A 147 -4.21 -4.18 18.95
N MET A 148 -4.09 -4.46 20.24
CA MET A 148 -2.84 -4.87 20.87
C MET A 148 -2.34 -6.20 20.28
N GLY A 149 -1.05 -6.24 19.92
CA GLY A 149 -0.45 -7.40 19.29
C GLY A 149 -0.42 -7.38 17.77
N TYR A 150 -1.19 -6.50 17.12
CA TYR A 150 -1.09 -6.29 15.68
C TYR A 150 0.17 -5.52 15.28
N SER A 151 0.51 -5.64 14.01
CA SER A 151 1.64 -4.97 13.38
C SER A 151 1.24 -4.43 12.01
N VAL A 152 1.83 -3.32 11.60
CA VAL A 152 1.60 -2.74 10.27
C VAL A 152 2.92 -2.30 9.65
N TYR A 153 3.10 -2.55 8.35
CA TYR A 153 4.23 -2.01 7.62
C TYR A 153 3.95 -0.57 7.19
N LYS A 154 4.90 0.33 7.46
CA LYS A 154 4.83 1.75 7.07
C LYS A 154 5.95 2.07 6.09
N ALA A 155 5.58 2.44 4.88
CA ALA A 155 6.53 2.86 3.84
C ALA A 155 6.96 4.32 4.00
N GLU A 156 6.01 5.20 4.34
CA GLU A 156 6.16 6.64 4.46
C GLU A 156 6.52 7.09 5.87
N ASP A 157 7.12 8.29 5.99
CA ASP A 157 7.35 8.95 7.28
C ASP A 157 6.02 9.28 7.96
N PHE A 158 5.98 9.25 9.28
CA PHE A 158 4.77 9.43 10.08
C PHE A 158 5.05 10.01 11.47
N ILE A 159 3.99 10.38 12.18
CA ILE A 159 4.01 10.72 13.61
C ILE A 159 3.20 9.68 14.36
N ALA A 160 3.62 9.28 15.56
CA ALA A 160 2.92 8.26 16.33
C ALA A 160 3.07 8.41 17.84
N THR A 161 2.06 7.90 18.57
CA THR A 161 2.05 7.86 20.04
C THR A 161 3.04 6.83 20.60
N SER A 162 3.32 6.95 21.90
CA SER A 162 4.13 6.00 22.66
C SER A 162 3.51 4.60 22.79
N ASP A 163 2.25 4.42 22.37
CA ASP A 163 1.58 3.11 22.35
C ASP A 163 2.07 2.18 21.25
N MET A 164 2.98 2.66 20.43
CA MET A 164 3.58 1.91 19.33
C MET A 164 5.10 1.84 19.46
N THR A 165 5.68 0.80 18.90
CA THR A 165 7.15 0.65 18.73
C THR A 165 7.43 0.32 17.27
N PHE A 166 8.49 0.90 16.72
CA PHE A 166 8.89 0.77 15.32
C PHE A 166 10.17 -0.03 15.23
N GLY A 167 10.13 -1.10 14.44
CA GLY A 167 11.28 -1.94 14.14
C GLY A 167 11.85 -1.62 12.77
N TYR A 168 13.14 -1.34 12.72
CA TYR A 168 13.88 -1.01 11.50
C TYR A 168 14.87 -2.11 11.15
N ASN A 169 14.92 -2.45 9.86
CA ASN A 169 15.91 -3.35 9.28
C ASN A 169 16.15 -2.96 7.82
N ASN A 170 17.41 -3.04 7.36
CA ASN A 170 17.77 -2.61 5.99
C ASN A 170 17.18 -3.50 4.89
N HIS A 171 16.75 -4.72 5.21
CA HIS A 171 16.10 -5.63 4.27
C HIS A 171 14.59 -5.42 4.17
N LEU A 172 14.02 -4.45 4.91
CA LEU A 172 12.60 -4.15 4.81
C LEU A 172 12.30 -3.45 3.49
N ASN A 173 11.22 -3.89 2.90
CA ASN A 173 10.48 -3.22 1.84
C ASN A 173 8.99 -3.57 1.99
N ARG A 174 8.12 -3.10 1.09
CA ARG A 174 6.68 -3.36 1.21
C ARG A 174 6.32 -4.85 1.24
N TYR A 175 7.09 -5.70 0.58
CA TYR A 175 6.83 -7.14 0.50
C TYR A 175 7.33 -7.87 1.75
N THR A 176 8.60 -7.71 2.07
CA THR A 176 9.18 -8.33 3.28
C THR A 176 8.51 -7.82 4.55
N GLY A 177 8.17 -6.51 4.59
CA GLY A 177 7.42 -5.91 5.69
C GLY A 177 6.02 -6.51 5.85
N THR A 178 5.26 -6.67 4.76
CA THR A 178 3.93 -7.28 4.80
C THR A 178 3.99 -8.76 5.17
N PHE A 179 4.99 -9.50 4.67
CA PHE A 179 5.22 -10.89 5.05
C PHE A 179 5.44 -11.01 6.57
N ILE A 180 6.34 -10.21 7.12
CA ILE A 180 6.67 -10.26 8.55
C ILE A 180 5.48 -9.83 9.41
N THR A 181 4.73 -8.79 9.05
CA THR A 181 3.57 -8.36 9.82
C THR A 181 2.52 -9.45 9.88
N THR A 182 2.28 -10.18 8.78
CA THR A 182 1.33 -11.29 8.75
C THR A 182 1.69 -12.38 9.77
N ILE A 183 2.97 -12.74 9.86
CA ILE A 183 3.43 -13.74 10.83
C ILE A 183 3.47 -13.17 12.25
N ALA A 184 3.91 -11.92 12.41
CA ALA A 184 3.99 -11.27 13.71
C ALA A 184 2.61 -11.12 14.38
N ASP A 185 1.55 -11.02 13.59
CA ASP A 185 0.18 -10.89 14.10
C ASP A 185 -0.37 -12.18 14.72
N TRP A 186 0.26 -13.33 14.49
CA TRP A 186 -0.15 -14.59 15.14
C TRP A 186 -0.02 -14.55 16.66
N VAL A 187 0.84 -13.69 17.21
CA VAL A 187 1.03 -13.55 18.67
C VAL A 187 -0.07 -12.68 19.33
N ARG A 188 -0.93 -12.02 18.55
CA ARG A 188 -1.94 -11.08 19.08
C ARG A 188 -2.81 -11.65 20.20
N GLY A 189 -3.17 -12.92 20.11
CA GLY A 189 -3.98 -13.60 21.11
C GLY A 189 -3.32 -13.72 22.50
N LYS A 190 -2.02 -13.44 22.61
CA LYS A 190 -1.29 -13.42 23.89
C LYS A 190 -1.55 -12.14 24.69
N TYR A 191 -1.98 -11.06 24.04
CA TYR A 191 -2.07 -9.73 24.62
C TYR A 191 -3.49 -9.29 24.92
N ASN A 192 -3.67 -8.73 26.10
CA ASN A 192 -4.93 -8.19 26.58
C ASN A 192 -4.68 -7.10 27.61
N PHE A 193 -5.73 -6.52 28.17
CA PHE A 193 -5.63 -5.43 29.14
C PHE A 193 -4.74 -5.78 30.35
N GLY A 194 -4.78 -7.01 30.84
CA GLY A 194 -3.95 -7.50 31.95
C GLY A 194 -2.53 -7.93 31.54
N TYR A 195 -2.27 -8.10 30.25
CA TYR A 195 -0.99 -8.55 29.72
C TYR A 195 -0.59 -7.77 28.46
N LYS A 196 -0.20 -6.50 28.65
CA LYS A 196 0.18 -5.59 27.57
C LYS A 196 1.47 -6.00 26.86
N ARG A 197 1.59 -5.68 25.56
CA ARG A 197 2.80 -5.87 24.75
C ARG A 197 3.84 -4.80 25.11
N SER A 198 4.44 -4.89 26.32
CA SER A 198 5.49 -3.95 26.76
C SER A 198 6.73 -4.05 25.84
N ALA A 199 7.60 -3.01 25.84
CA ALA A 199 8.82 -3.02 25.04
C ALA A 199 9.71 -4.24 25.33
N ASN A 200 9.81 -4.64 26.61
CA ASN A 200 10.57 -5.83 27.03
C ASN A 200 9.93 -7.14 26.54
N ARG A 201 8.60 -7.22 26.51
CA ARG A 201 7.91 -8.42 25.96
C ARG A 201 8.06 -8.47 24.45
N LEU A 202 7.85 -7.34 23.76
CA LEU A 202 8.02 -7.22 22.32
C LEU A 202 9.43 -7.66 21.89
N SER A 203 10.48 -7.17 22.54
CA SER A 203 11.87 -7.53 22.19
C SER A 203 12.18 -9.03 22.34
N LYS A 204 11.44 -9.73 23.19
CA LYS A 204 11.57 -11.17 23.44
C LYS A 204 10.56 -12.03 22.68
N GLU A 205 9.71 -11.43 21.86
CA GLU A 205 8.82 -12.21 21.01
C GLU A 205 9.61 -13.03 20.02
N ILE A 206 9.10 -14.23 19.78
CA ILE A 206 9.65 -15.15 18.80
C ILE A 206 8.75 -15.12 17.56
N ILE A 207 9.36 -14.95 16.41
CA ILE A 207 8.74 -15.03 15.11
C ILE A 207 9.45 -16.12 14.30
N THR A 208 8.70 -16.95 13.59
CA THR A 208 9.23 -18.03 12.77
C THR A 208 9.29 -17.55 11.32
N LEU A 209 10.48 -17.54 10.73
CA LEU A 209 10.72 -17.06 9.36
C LEU A 209 11.41 -18.11 8.51
N PRO A 210 11.23 -18.07 7.17
CA PRO A 210 12.02 -18.86 6.25
C PRO A 210 13.50 -18.48 6.36
N VAL A 211 14.39 -19.48 6.20
CA VAL A 211 15.83 -19.28 6.26
C VAL A 211 16.51 -19.75 4.99
N ASP A 212 17.59 -19.05 4.66
CA ASP A 212 18.56 -19.41 3.64
C ASP A 212 19.46 -20.59 4.08
N ASN A 213 20.43 -20.93 3.23
CA ASN A 213 21.36 -22.04 3.50
C ASN A 213 22.25 -21.80 4.73
N ASP A 214 22.46 -20.56 5.14
CA ASP A 214 23.28 -20.19 6.29
C ASP A 214 22.44 -20.10 7.59
N GLY A 215 21.14 -20.33 7.49
CA GLY A 215 20.19 -20.24 8.60
C GLY A 215 19.86 -18.81 9.02
N SER A 216 20.12 -17.84 8.17
CA SER A 216 19.69 -16.45 8.28
C SER A 216 18.29 -16.25 7.66
N PRO A 217 17.52 -15.20 8.03
CA PRO A 217 16.23 -14.94 7.39
C PRO A 217 16.36 -14.80 5.87
N ASP A 218 15.61 -15.59 5.12
CA ASP A 218 15.59 -15.54 3.65
C ASP A 218 14.69 -14.40 3.17
N TRP A 219 15.29 -13.20 3.09
CA TRP A 219 14.61 -11.98 2.67
C TRP A 219 14.15 -12.03 1.22
N GLU A 220 14.93 -12.67 0.35
CA GLU A 220 14.61 -12.84 -1.07
C GLU A 220 13.39 -13.73 -1.23
N TYR A 221 13.35 -14.86 -0.54
CA TYR A 221 12.18 -15.73 -0.53
C TYR A 221 10.91 -15.01 -0.05
N MET A 222 10.99 -14.25 1.06
CA MET A 222 9.86 -13.50 1.60
C MET A 222 9.34 -12.46 0.60
N GLU A 223 10.24 -11.75 -0.07
CA GLU A 223 9.89 -10.77 -1.08
C GLU A 223 9.23 -11.44 -2.29
N ASP A 224 9.84 -12.46 -2.84
CA ASP A 224 9.32 -13.19 -4.01
C ASP A 224 7.97 -13.84 -3.72
N TYR A 225 7.80 -14.40 -2.52
CA TYR A 225 6.53 -14.97 -2.08
C TYR A 225 5.40 -13.93 -2.15
N MET A 226 5.61 -12.75 -1.57
CA MET A 226 4.59 -11.70 -1.57
C MET A 226 4.34 -11.09 -2.95
N ARG A 227 5.40 -10.93 -3.78
CA ARG A 227 5.27 -10.50 -5.18
C ARG A 227 4.42 -11.47 -5.99
N ASN A 228 4.57 -12.76 -5.75
CA ASN A 228 3.79 -13.79 -6.43
C ASN A 228 2.33 -13.78 -6.02
N ILE A 229 2.03 -13.65 -4.73
CA ILE A 229 0.66 -13.50 -4.25
C ILE A 229 0.01 -12.27 -4.91
N GLU A 230 0.67 -11.12 -4.88
CA GLU A 230 0.18 -9.89 -5.51
C GLU A 230 -0.10 -10.11 -7.01
N SER A 231 0.87 -10.67 -7.72
CA SER A 231 0.75 -10.94 -9.17
C SER A 231 -0.37 -11.92 -9.49
N ALA A 232 -0.55 -12.97 -8.68
CA ALA A 232 -1.63 -13.94 -8.85
C ALA A 232 -3.01 -13.32 -8.63
N HIS A 233 -3.15 -12.46 -7.63
CA HIS A 233 -4.41 -11.73 -7.38
C HIS A 233 -4.74 -10.77 -8.53
N ILE A 234 -3.75 -9.98 -8.98
CA ILE A 234 -3.93 -9.07 -10.11
C ILE A 234 -4.31 -9.85 -11.37
N LEU A 235 -3.62 -10.97 -11.65
CA LEU A 235 -3.93 -11.82 -12.81
C LEU A 235 -5.36 -12.37 -12.74
N THR A 236 -5.82 -12.78 -11.56
CA THR A 236 -7.19 -13.26 -11.37
C THR A 236 -8.20 -12.16 -11.67
N TYR A 237 -7.98 -10.95 -11.15
CA TYR A 237 -8.83 -9.80 -11.43
C TYR A 237 -8.86 -9.44 -12.93
N LEU A 238 -7.70 -9.38 -13.59
CA LEU A 238 -7.61 -9.07 -15.01
C LEU A 238 -8.35 -10.10 -15.88
N LYS A 239 -8.33 -11.40 -15.51
CA LYS A 239 -9.10 -12.44 -16.19
C LYS A 239 -10.61 -12.26 -16.02
N MET A 240 -11.07 -11.85 -14.85
CA MET A 240 -12.49 -11.52 -14.62
C MET A 240 -12.92 -10.38 -15.54
N VAL A 241 -12.15 -9.29 -15.53
CA VAL A 241 -12.41 -8.13 -16.41
C VAL A 241 -12.41 -8.55 -17.88
N GLN A 242 -11.47 -9.40 -18.33
CA GLN A 242 -11.45 -9.90 -19.72
C GLN A 242 -12.73 -10.66 -20.10
N ASN A 243 -13.28 -11.45 -19.19
CA ASN A 243 -14.52 -12.17 -19.43
C ASN A 243 -15.73 -11.24 -19.54
N ASP A 244 -15.74 -10.15 -18.76
CA ASP A 244 -16.82 -9.15 -18.82
C ASP A 244 -16.83 -8.35 -20.14
N PHE A 245 -15.66 -8.21 -20.80
CA PHE A 245 -15.56 -7.59 -22.14
C PHE A 245 -15.88 -8.57 -23.31
N ALA A 246 -16.03 -9.87 -23.03
CA ALA A 246 -16.32 -10.87 -24.06
C ALA A 246 -17.83 -10.96 -24.41
N TYR A 247 -18.67 -10.16 -23.77
CA TYR A 247 -20.10 -9.98 -24.03
C TYR A 247 -20.35 -8.54 -24.54
#